data_90417eac0d24ead6e011942e2319919d
#
_entry.id   90417eac0d24ead6e011942e2319919d
#
_cell.length_a   1.000
_cell.length_b   1.000
_cell.length_c   1.000
_cell.angle_alpha   90.00
_cell.angle_beta   90.00
_cell.angle_gamma   90.00
#
_symmetry.space_group_name_H-M   'P 1'
#
loop_
_entity.id
_entity.type
_entity.pdbx_description
1 polymer ?
#
loop_
_entity_poly.entity_id
_entity_poly.type
_entity_poly.pdbx_seq_one_letter_code
_entity_poly.pdbx_strand_id
1 'polypeptide(L)'
;MRIRVQLLLTAVLLATNLIGATVVFGVARFVVPAPAADSRTMLALAIAVPTYVVVAALVGTLWGTAATLRALRWASEGAEPDPVERNRALRVPLRLTLMQLVLWLAGTLLFTTLAVYLQPERALSTGLTVGIAGLVVAGIAYLLTEFALRPIAARALADSPVQGKLRGAGVGARMVIFWALGTAAPIVGLVIAGVLTLAQDADATYAISRRELAVITIVTGVVTLLFGLLTTVLNARSVVAPILSVRDALLAVERGDYDVDVVVWDGTELGQLQSGFNRTVVGLRERELISDLFGRHVGREVASAAASLGEVELGGESRVVSVLFVDLVGSTTYATEHTPADVVSVLNRFFGIVVDEVDRRRGLVNKFIGDAVLAIFGAPVELEDHAGAALAAARAMAARLAEEVPEIGAGIGVATGNVVAGNVGHEERFEYTVIGDAVNSAARLSDLAKESPGCVLAMAESVRAARECGSPEAEHWEERGEERLRGRGEPTRLAVPSAG
;
A
#
# COMPACT_ATOMS: atom_id res chain seq x y z
N MET A 1 18.78 19.19 10.23
CA MET A 1 17.98 19.18 8.97
C MET A 1 17.90 20.56 8.32
N ARG A 2 17.55 21.62 9.04
CA ARG A 2 17.42 23.01 8.54
C ARG A 2 18.65 23.51 7.73
N ILE A 3 19.88 23.33 8.26
CA ILE A 3 21.12 23.73 7.59
C ILE A 3 21.33 22.95 6.28
N ARG A 4 21.06 21.65 6.25
CA ARG A 4 21.19 20.83 5.02
C ARG A 4 20.21 21.27 3.93
N VAL A 5 18.96 21.54 4.28
CA VAL A 5 17.95 22.04 3.33
C VAL A 5 18.33 23.42 2.82
N GLN A 6 18.81 24.31 3.70
CA GLN A 6 19.26 25.63 3.31
C GLN A 6 20.48 25.57 2.38
N LEU A 7 21.48 24.75 2.71
CA LEU A 7 22.66 24.56 1.86
C LEU A 7 22.28 23.98 0.48
N LEU A 8 21.40 23.00 0.46
CA LEU A 8 20.90 22.40 -0.78
C LEU A 8 20.20 23.43 -1.67
N LEU A 9 19.28 24.22 -1.11
CA LEU A 9 18.56 25.25 -1.86
C LEU A 9 19.48 26.38 -2.33
N THR A 10 20.42 26.79 -1.50
CA THR A 10 21.44 27.78 -1.90
C THR A 10 22.33 27.23 -3.01
N ALA A 11 22.75 25.97 -2.92
CA ALA A 11 23.54 25.32 -3.95
C ALA A 11 22.76 25.19 -5.27
N VAL A 12 21.47 24.84 -5.22
CA VAL A 12 20.60 24.80 -6.40
C VAL A 12 20.46 26.19 -7.02
N LEU A 13 20.27 27.24 -6.21
CA LEU A 13 20.15 28.60 -6.69
C LEU A 13 21.45 29.10 -7.33
N LEU A 14 22.58 28.83 -6.71
CA LEU A 14 23.90 29.17 -7.28
C LEU A 14 24.19 28.41 -8.56
N ALA A 15 23.91 27.11 -8.59
CA ALA A 15 24.07 26.29 -9.78
C ALA A 15 23.21 26.78 -10.96
N THR A 16 21.94 27.10 -10.71
CA THR A 16 21.03 27.64 -11.75
C THR A 16 21.49 28.98 -12.28
N ASN A 17 21.98 29.88 -11.43
CA ASN A 17 22.50 31.17 -11.88
C ASN A 17 23.84 31.04 -12.65
N LEU A 18 24.73 30.11 -12.25
CA LEU A 18 25.95 29.81 -12.98
C LEU A 18 25.66 29.21 -14.37
N ILE A 19 24.70 28.26 -14.43
CA ILE A 19 24.17 27.73 -15.70
C ILE A 19 23.60 28.87 -16.53
N GLY A 20 22.83 29.78 -15.93
CA GLY A 20 22.26 30.94 -16.58
C GLY A 20 23.33 31.85 -17.22
N ALA A 21 24.38 32.17 -16.50
CA ALA A 21 25.50 32.96 -17.04
C ALA A 21 26.17 32.25 -18.23
N THR A 22 26.35 30.94 -18.13
CA THR A 22 26.92 30.13 -19.21
C THR A 22 25.98 30.09 -20.43
N VAL A 23 24.68 29.97 -20.22
CA VAL A 23 23.66 30.00 -21.26
C VAL A 23 23.63 31.40 -21.96
N VAL A 24 23.63 32.49 -21.19
CA VAL A 24 23.72 33.86 -21.76
C VAL A 24 24.96 34.00 -22.62
N PHE A 25 26.11 33.59 -22.13
CA PHE A 25 27.37 33.65 -22.89
C PHE A 25 27.26 32.79 -24.17
N GLY A 26 26.77 31.58 -24.08
CA GLY A 26 26.61 30.66 -25.20
C GLY A 26 25.63 31.21 -26.24
N VAL A 27 24.47 31.71 -25.79
CA VAL A 27 23.44 32.32 -26.72
C VAL A 27 23.98 33.57 -27.37
N ALA A 28 24.65 34.46 -26.60
CA ALA A 28 25.24 35.69 -27.15
C ALA A 28 26.39 35.42 -28.14
N ARG A 29 27.15 34.34 -27.93
CA ARG A 29 28.34 34.02 -28.73
C ARG A 29 28.03 33.15 -29.94
N PHE A 30 27.05 32.26 -29.82
CA PHE A 30 26.81 31.19 -30.79
C PHE A 30 25.40 31.12 -31.34
N VAL A 31 24.41 31.84 -30.82
CA VAL A 31 23.01 31.68 -31.21
C VAL A 31 22.43 32.98 -31.77
N VAL A 32 22.60 34.09 -31.07
CA VAL A 32 22.05 35.39 -31.48
C VAL A 32 23.18 36.33 -31.89
N PRO A 33 23.36 36.57 -33.18
CA PRO A 33 24.37 37.51 -33.65
C PRO A 33 24.05 38.94 -33.20
N ALA A 34 25.07 39.61 -32.74
CA ALA A 34 24.95 41.00 -32.31
C ALA A 34 26.15 41.82 -32.83
N PRO A 35 25.93 43.08 -33.23
CA PRO A 35 27.02 44.02 -33.54
C PRO A 35 28.04 44.09 -32.39
N ALA A 36 29.28 44.43 -32.69
CA ALA A 36 30.30 44.64 -31.64
C ALA A 36 29.85 45.78 -30.70
N ALA A 37 30.07 45.61 -29.38
CA ALA A 37 29.77 46.66 -28.42
C ALA A 37 30.76 47.80 -28.59
N ASP A 38 30.26 49.01 -28.66
CA ASP A 38 31.10 50.22 -28.62
C ASP A 38 31.68 50.40 -27.21
N SER A 39 32.65 51.29 -27.06
CA SER A 39 33.37 51.51 -25.78
C SER A 39 32.44 51.95 -24.65
N ARG A 40 31.37 52.72 -24.97
CA ARG A 40 30.38 53.19 -23.98
C ARG A 40 29.46 52.06 -23.54
N THR A 41 28.98 51.27 -24.48
CA THR A 41 28.15 50.08 -24.22
C THR A 41 28.94 49.03 -23.40
N MET A 42 30.21 48.82 -23.78
CA MET A 42 31.08 47.89 -23.05
C MET A 42 31.30 48.33 -21.60
N LEU A 43 31.56 49.59 -21.35
CA LEU A 43 31.73 50.16 -20.00
C LEU A 43 30.41 50.06 -19.19
N ALA A 44 29.28 50.43 -19.78
CA ALA A 44 27.97 50.34 -19.15
C ALA A 44 27.62 48.89 -18.76
N LEU A 45 27.87 47.91 -19.64
CA LEU A 45 27.62 46.49 -19.36
C LEU A 45 28.59 45.96 -18.32
N ALA A 46 29.87 46.39 -18.30
CA ALA A 46 30.85 46.00 -17.29
C ALA A 46 30.43 46.41 -15.87
N ILE A 47 29.63 47.47 -15.73
CA ILE A 47 29.09 47.91 -14.43
C ILE A 47 27.71 47.34 -14.19
N ALA A 48 26.79 47.43 -15.18
CA ALA A 48 25.38 47.04 -15.01
C ALA A 48 25.18 45.53 -14.78
N VAL A 49 25.95 44.66 -15.51
CA VAL A 49 25.80 43.22 -15.38
C VAL A 49 26.20 42.72 -13.97
N PRO A 50 27.39 43.00 -13.43
CA PRO A 50 27.74 42.59 -12.07
C PRO A 50 26.82 43.17 -11.02
N THR A 51 26.41 44.43 -11.13
CA THR A 51 25.49 45.09 -10.23
C THR A 51 24.15 44.37 -10.21
N TYR A 52 23.58 44.07 -11.39
CA TYR A 52 22.34 43.34 -11.50
C TYR A 52 22.44 41.94 -10.92
N VAL A 53 23.50 41.21 -11.22
CA VAL A 53 23.75 39.84 -10.71
C VAL A 53 23.80 39.86 -9.18
N VAL A 54 24.52 40.79 -8.57
CA VAL A 54 24.60 40.93 -7.10
C VAL A 54 23.21 41.22 -6.51
N VAL A 55 22.49 42.20 -7.06
CA VAL A 55 21.13 42.54 -6.58
C VAL A 55 20.18 41.38 -6.75
N ALA A 56 20.17 40.71 -7.91
CA ALA A 56 19.33 39.56 -8.18
C ALA A 56 19.66 38.38 -7.25
N ALA A 57 20.95 38.14 -7.00
CA ALA A 57 21.40 37.11 -6.05
C ALA A 57 20.97 37.43 -4.61
N LEU A 58 21.10 38.67 -4.17
CA LEU A 58 20.66 39.09 -2.85
C LEU A 58 19.12 38.95 -2.69
N VAL A 59 18.35 39.47 -3.65
CA VAL A 59 16.89 39.35 -3.62
C VAL A 59 16.47 37.87 -3.68
N GLY A 60 17.06 37.07 -4.57
CA GLY A 60 16.77 35.65 -4.74
C GLY A 60 17.10 34.85 -3.47
N THR A 61 18.26 35.08 -2.86
CA THR A 61 18.66 34.36 -1.64
C THR A 61 17.85 34.81 -0.43
N LEU A 62 17.69 36.10 -0.18
CA LEU A 62 16.95 36.59 0.98
C LEU A 62 15.45 36.26 0.91
N TRP A 63 14.82 36.55 -0.20
CA TRP A 63 13.39 36.32 -0.36
C TRP A 63 13.06 34.84 -0.60
N GLY A 64 13.75 34.21 -1.53
CA GLY A 64 13.56 32.77 -1.85
C GLY A 64 13.83 31.86 -0.67
N THR A 65 14.97 32.06 0.02
CA THR A 65 15.35 31.26 1.18
C THR A 65 14.39 31.50 2.36
N ALA A 66 14.06 32.74 2.67
CA ALA A 66 13.13 33.04 3.77
C ALA A 66 11.72 32.49 3.53
N ALA A 67 11.20 32.58 2.30
CA ALA A 67 9.89 32.04 1.93
C ALA A 67 9.88 30.50 2.01
N THR A 68 10.94 29.86 1.55
CA THR A 68 11.08 28.41 1.55
C THR A 68 11.26 27.86 2.97
N LEU A 69 12.10 28.47 3.79
CA LEU A 69 12.31 28.05 5.18
C LEU A 69 11.03 28.17 6.01
N ARG A 70 10.22 29.21 5.76
CA ARG A 70 8.90 29.33 6.39
C ARG A 70 7.93 28.22 5.94
N ALA A 71 7.93 27.86 4.67
CA ALA A 71 7.08 26.80 4.13
C ALA A 71 7.48 25.40 4.61
N LEU A 72 8.78 25.20 4.94
CA LEU A 72 9.35 23.92 5.36
C LEU A 72 9.69 23.86 6.85
N ARG A 73 9.17 24.77 7.66
CA ARG A 73 9.47 24.87 9.10
C ARG A 73 9.12 23.58 9.84
N TRP A 74 7.95 23.01 9.58
CA TRP A 74 7.50 21.73 10.11
C TRP A 74 8.51 20.59 9.87
N ALA A 75 9.10 20.52 8.68
CA ALA A 75 10.09 19.48 8.34
C ALA A 75 11.40 19.64 9.14
N SER A 76 11.75 20.89 9.53
CA SER A 76 12.93 21.17 10.36
C SER A 76 12.69 20.89 11.86
N GLU A 77 11.47 20.98 12.31
CA GLU A 77 11.04 20.74 13.69
C GLU A 77 10.68 19.26 13.94
N GLY A 78 10.61 18.45 12.87
CA GLY A 78 10.26 17.03 12.96
C GLY A 78 8.75 16.78 13.18
N ALA A 79 7.93 17.82 13.04
CA ALA A 79 6.48 17.77 13.23
C ALA A 79 5.77 17.25 11.95
N GLU A 80 4.56 16.74 12.12
CA GLU A 80 3.67 16.45 11.00
C GLU A 80 3.11 17.76 10.43
N PRO A 81 3.05 17.90 9.08
CA PRO A 81 2.57 19.12 8.47
C PRO A 81 1.05 19.23 8.54
N ASP A 82 0.55 20.36 8.95
CA ASP A 82 -0.83 20.78 8.75
C ASP A 82 -1.19 20.79 7.25
N PRO A 83 -2.45 20.59 6.83
CA PRO A 83 -2.89 20.63 5.44
C PRO A 83 -2.48 21.90 4.68
N VAL A 84 -2.39 23.05 5.36
CA VAL A 84 -1.95 24.33 4.80
C VAL A 84 -0.43 24.33 4.58
N GLU A 85 0.34 23.84 5.54
CA GLU A 85 1.80 23.73 5.47
C GLU A 85 2.22 22.74 4.37
N ARG A 86 1.54 21.60 4.30
CA ARG A 86 1.70 20.60 3.23
C ARG A 86 1.52 21.25 1.85
N ASN A 87 0.44 21.98 1.67
CA ASN A 87 0.14 22.65 0.41
C ASN A 87 1.16 23.74 0.07
N ARG A 88 1.69 24.44 1.08
CA ARG A 88 2.78 25.42 0.91
C ARG A 88 4.08 24.75 0.52
N ALA A 89 4.42 23.60 1.13
CA ALA A 89 5.63 22.85 0.83
C ALA A 89 5.64 22.33 -0.61
N LEU A 90 4.53 21.74 -1.08
CA LEU A 90 4.38 21.23 -2.46
C LEU A 90 4.44 22.32 -3.53
N ARG A 91 4.15 23.59 -3.17
CA ARG A 91 4.22 24.74 -4.09
C ARG A 91 5.57 25.45 -4.07
N VAL A 92 6.53 25.02 -3.27
CA VAL A 92 7.87 25.66 -3.21
C VAL A 92 8.56 25.66 -4.55
N PRO A 93 8.65 24.55 -5.32
CA PRO A 93 9.31 24.56 -6.62
C PRO A 93 8.73 25.61 -7.57
N LEU A 94 7.40 25.67 -7.69
CA LEU A 94 6.72 26.64 -8.52
C LEU A 94 6.99 28.09 -8.11
N ARG A 95 6.99 28.37 -6.79
CA ARG A 95 7.25 29.73 -6.27
C ARG A 95 8.68 30.19 -6.55
N LEU A 96 9.66 29.32 -6.37
CA LEU A 96 11.06 29.63 -6.68
C LEU A 96 11.27 29.85 -8.17
N THR A 97 10.61 29.06 -9.01
CA THR A 97 10.64 29.22 -10.47
C THR A 97 10.00 30.56 -10.91
N LEU A 98 8.85 30.89 -10.37
CA LEU A 98 8.20 32.17 -10.66
C LEU A 98 9.07 33.37 -10.22
N MET A 99 9.69 33.29 -9.05
CA MET A 99 10.63 34.30 -8.60
C MET A 99 11.82 34.44 -9.58
N GLN A 100 12.38 33.30 -10.01
CA GLN A 100 13.47 33.30 -10.97
C GLN A 100 13.05 33.91 -12.31
N LEU A 101 11.86 33.55 -12.80
CA LEU A 101 11.29 34.10 -14.02
C LEU A 101 11.09 35.62 -13.93
N VAL A 102 10.59 36.14 -12.83
CA VAL A 102 10.43 37.58 -12.59
C VAL A 102 11.78 38.30 -12.60
N LEU A 103 12.82 37.74 -11.96
CA LEU A 103 14.16 38.32 -11.97
C LEU A 103 14.73 38.35 -13.40
N TRP A 104 14.59 37.26 -14.16
CA TRP A 104 15.08 37.22 -15.54
C TRP A 104 14.31 38.15 -16.46
N LEU A 105 12.99 38.31 -16.29
CA LEU A 105 12.18 39.28 -17.05
C LEU A 105 12.60 40.72 -16.75
N ALA A 106 12.85 41.02 -15.48
CA ALA A 106 13.37 42.33 -15.03
C ALA A 106 14.76 42.61 -15.67
N GLY A 107 15.64 41.59 -15.68
CA GLY A 107 16.93 41.69 -16.37
C GLY A 107 16.79 41.90 -17.89
N THR A 108 15.90 41.14 -18.50
CA THR A 108 15.61 41.29 -19.97
C THR A 108 15.17 42.71 -20.28
N LEU A 109 14.21 43.24 -19.50
CA LEU A 109 13.72 44.60 -19.70
C LEU A 109 14.80 45.63 -19.46
N LEU A 110 15.58 45.52 -18.39
CA LEU A 110 16.66 46.45 -18.04
C LEU A 110 17.73 46.49 -19.13
N PHE A 111 18.25 45.33 -19.54
CA PHE A 111 19.36 45.28 -20.51
C PHE A 111 18.90 45.63 -21.93
N THR A 112 17.65 45.26 -22.31
CA THR A 112 17.10 45.70 -23.59
C THR A 112 16.89 47.21 -23.63
N THR A 113 16.36 47.81 -22.57
CA THR A 113 16.19 49.25 -22.47
C THR A 113 17.55 49.96 -22.51
N LEU A 114 18.54 49.45 -21.79
CA LEU A 114 19.91 49.99 -21.83
C LEU A 114 20.50 49.91 -23.23
N ALA A 115 20.28 48.83 -23.95
CA ALA A 115 20.72 48.66 -25.33
C ALA A 115 20.00 49.65 -26.29
N VAL A 116 18.69 49.89 -26.11
CA VAL A 116 17.95 50.90 -26.91
C VAL A 116 18.57 52.28 -26.75
N TYR A 117 19.01 52.67 -25.55
CA TYR A 117 19.62 53.99 -25.33
C TYR A 117 21.06 54.09 -25.76
N LEU A 118 21.86 53.05 -25.65
CA LEU A 118 23.31 53.10 -25.91
C LEU A 118 23.64 52.68 -27.34
N GLN A 119 23.01 51.64 -27.82
CA GLN A 119 23.27 51.04 -29.14
C GLN A 119 22.01 50.32 -29.62
N PRO A 120 21.04 51.06 -30.28
CA PRO A 120 19.74 50.52 -30.65
C PRO A 120 19.79 49.26 -31.50
N GLU A 121 20.81 49.11 -32.35
CA GLU A 121 21.04 47.91 -33.18
C GLU A 121 21.22 46.62 -32.39
N ARG A 122 21.61 46.72 -31.14
CA ARG A 122 21.80 45.58 -30.22
C ARG A 122 20.55 45.25 -29.41
N ALA A 123 19.54 46.10 -29.42
CA ALA A 123 18.39 45.94 -28.50
C ALA A 123 17.67 44.61 -28.70
N LEU A 124 17.38 44.24 -29.94
CA LEU A 124 16.72 42.98 -30.28
C LEU A 124 17.56 41.77 -29.89
N SER A 125 18.83 41.75 -30.26
CA SER A 125 19.76 40.65 -29.92
C SER A 125 19.95 40.51 -28.41
N THR A 126 20.06 41.62 -27.67
CA THR A 126 20.16 41.61 -26.18
C THR A 126 18.89 41.06 -25.57
N GLY A 127 17.71 41.54 -25.99
CA GLY A 127 16.41 41.07 -25.47
C GLY A 127 16.21 39.59 -25.74
N LEU A 128 16.48 39.11 -26.94
CA LEU A 128 16.38 37.69 -27.27
C LEU A 128 17.37 36.83 -26.44
N THR A 129 18.62 37.27 -26.34
CA THR A 129 19.66 36.53 -25.60
C THR A 129 19.28 36.37 -24.13
N VAL A 130 18.95 37.46 -23.42
CA VAL A 130 18.62 37.42 -22.00
C VAL A 130 17.27 36.75 -21.78
N GLY A 131 16.27 36.97 -22.68
CA GLY A 131 14.96 36.37 -22.57
C GLY A 131 14.96 34.85 -22.75
N ILE A 132 15.67 34.33 -23.77
CA ILE A 132 15.82 32.88 -24.02
C ILE A 132 16.57 32.24 -22.82
N ALA A 133 17.67 32.86 -22.41
CA ALA A 133 18.43 32.35 -21.27
C ALA A 133 17.59 32.33 -19.98
N GLY A 134 16.81 33.38 -19.75
CA GLY A 134 15.91 33.45 -18.59
C GLY A 134 14.86 32.33 -18.58
N LEU A 135 14.28 32.03 -19.72
CA LEU A 135 13.30 30.92 -19.85
C LEU A 135 13.97 29.56 -19.57
N VAL A 136 15.14 29.31 -20.14
CA VAL A 136 15.91 28.08 -19.92
C VAL A 136 16.29 27.93 -18.46
N VAL A 137 16.79 28.99 -17.83
CA VAL A 137 17.18 28.99 -16.42
C VAL A 137 16.01 28.76 -15.50
N ALA A 138 14.87 29.41 -15.74
CA ALA A 138 13.65 29.21 -14.96
C ALA A 138 13.18 27.74 -15.01
N GLY A 139 13.23 27.11 -16.16
CA GLY A 139 12.88 25.71 -16.29
C GLY A 139 13.87 24.77 -15.60
N ILE A 140 15.17 25.00 -15.73
CA ILE A 140 16.21 24.22 -15.01
C ILE A 140 16.04 24.38 -13.50
N ALA A 141 15.75 25.62 -13.03
CA ALA A 141 15.50 25.90 -11.61
C ALA A 141 14.29 25.12 -11.09
N TYR A 142 13.21 25.02 -11.87
CA TYR A 142 12.04 24.21 -11.53
C TYR A 142 12.44 22.75 -11.31
N LEU A 143 13.12 22.15 -12.29
CA LEU A 143 13.50 20.74 -12.27
C LEU A 143 14.45 20.41 -11.13
N LEU A 144 15.48 21.20 -10.92
CA LEU A 144 16.45 21.00 -9.83
C LEU A 144 15.79 21.16 -8.46
N THR A 145 14.91 22.16 -8.31
CA THR A 145 14.21 22.39 -7.04
C THR A 145 13.20 21.28 -6.74
N GLU A 146 12.44 20.85 -7.74
CA GLU A 146 11.51 19.72 -7.61
C GLU A 146 12.25 18.44 -7.21
N PHE A 147 13.36 18.12 -7.88
CA PHE A 147 14.17 16.96 -7.55
C PHE A 147 14.77 17.04 -6.12
N ALA A 148 15.30 18.22 -5.76
CA ALA A 148 15.91 18.43 -4.45
C ALA A 148 14.90 18.34 -3.29
N LEU A 149 13.64 18.68 -3.53
CA LEU A 149 12.58 18.66 -2.52
C LEU A 149 11.76 17.36 -2.48
N ARG A 150 12.02 16.40 -3.37
CA ARG A 150 11.34 15.09 -3.38
C ARG A 150 11.28 14.41 -2.00
N PRO A 151 12.38 14.31 -1.21
CA PRO A 151 12.30 13.64 0.10
C PRO A 151 11.40 14.37 1.09
N ILE A 152 11.29 15.70 0.96
CA ILE A 152 10.41 16.52 1.81
C ILE A 152 8.95 16.38 1.37
N ALA A 153 8.71 16.34 0.06
CA ALA A 153 7.39 16.08 -0.51
C ALA A 153 6.86 14.69 -0.13
N ALA A 154 7.70 13.66 -0.22
CA ALA A 154 7.36 12.31 0.23
C ALA A 154 6.95 12.28 1.70
N ARG A 155 7.72 12.95 2.57
CA ARG A 155 7.40 13.04 4.00
C ARG A 155 6.12 13.84 4.28
N ALA A 156 5.85 14.87 3.48
CA ALA A 156 4.61 15.65 3.59
C ALA A 156 3.36 14.87 3.17
N LEU A 157 3.52 13.79 2.40
CA LEU A 157 2.44 12.98 1.83
C LEU A 157 2.31 11.60 2.50
N ALA A 158 3.24 11.20 3.39
CA ALA A 158 3.30 9.87 3.99
C ALA A 158 1.99 9.48 4.71
N ASP A 159 1.45 10.38 5.54
CA ASP A 159 0.31 10.07 6.41
C ASP A 159 -1.02 10.69 5.94
N SER A 160 -1.09 11.08 4.66
CA SER A 160 -2.31 11.71 4.17
C SER A 160 -2.61 11.37 2.73
N PRO A 161 -3.84 10.88 2.46
CA PRO A 161 -4.25 10.58 1.10
C PRO A 161 -4.21 11.85 0.24
N VAL A 162 -3.60 11.73 -0.93
CA VAL A 162 -3.65 12.79 -1.95
C VAL A 162 -5.07 12.80 -2.53
N GLN A 163 -5.95 13.58 -1.89
CA GLN A 163 -7.32 13.78 -2.36
C GLN A 163 -7.46 15.18 -2.96
N GLY A 164 -8.09 15.29 -4.13
CA GLY A 164 -8.47 16.55 -4.74
C GLY A 164 -7.59 17.00 -5.90
N LYS A 165 -7.68 18.31 -6.26
CA LYS A 165 -7.01 18.89 -7.43
C LYS A 165 -5.50 18.74 -7.36
N LEU A 166 -4.88 18.39 -8.49
CA LEU A 166 -3.44 18.37 -8.74
C LEU A 166 -2.77 19.62 -8.13
N ARG A 167 -1.74 19.41 -7.31
CA ARG A 167 -1.05 20.48 -6.55
C ARG A 167 0.32 20.85 -7.11
N GLY A 168 0.65 20.41 -8.31
CA GLY A 168 1.90 20.67 -9.01
C GLY A 168 1.69 20.69 -10.53
N ALA A 169 2.77 20.85 -11.28
CA ALA A 169 2.74 20.62 -12.72
C ALA A 169 2.52 19.13 -12.95
N GLY A 170 1.39 18.76 -13.56
CA GLY A 170 1.08 17.38 -13.92
C GLY A 170 2.16 16.75 -14.81
N VAL A 171 2.14 15.44 -14.95
CA VAL A 171 3.12 14.70 -15.77
C VAL A 171 3.18 15.26 -17.18
N GLY A 172 2.03 15.57 -17.81
CA GLY A 172 1.97 16.17 -19.14
C GLY A 172 2.63 17.54 -19.21
N ALA A 173 2.36 18.42 -18.23
CA ALA A 173 2.99 19.75 -18.19
C ALA A 173 4.51 19.64 -18.01
N ARG A 174 5.00 18.73 -17.19
CA ARG A 174 6.44 18.45 -17.06
C ARG A 174 7.06 17.98 -18.37
N MET A 175 6.42 17.08 -19.06
CA MET A 175 6.89 16.61 -20.39
C MET A 175 7.03 17.78 -21.38
N VAL A 176 6.05 18.68 -21.42
CA VAL A 176 6.11 19.88 -22.26
C VAL A 176 7.24 20.81 -21.84
N ILE A 177 7.45 21.03 -20.54
CA ILE A 177 8.57 21.83 -20.02
C ILE A 177 9.92 21.21 -20.43
N PHE A 178 10.10 19.89 -20.24
CA PHE A 178 11.32 19.20 -20.65
C PHE A 178 11.58 19.32 -22.14
N TRP A 179 10.53 19.14 -22.97
CA TRP A 179 10.64 19.29 -24.41
C TRP A 179 10.96 20.76 -24.80
N ALA A 180 10.28 21.73 -24.19
CA ALA A 180 10.51 23.15 -24.47
C ALA A 180 11.94 23.57 -24.14
N LEU A 181 12.48 23.08 -23.01
CA LEU A 181 13.84 23.40 -22.60
C LEU A 181 14.91 22.65 -23.40
N GLY A 182 14.69 21.35 -23.60
CA GLY A 182 15.69 20.48 -24.24
C GLY A 182 15.75 20.63 -25.77
N THR A 183 14.65 21.02 -26.39
CA THR A 183 14.51 20.98 -27.83
C THR A 183 13.96 22.28 -28.42
N ALA A 184 12.83 22.78 -27.95
CA ALA A 184 12.17 23.91 -28.57
C ALA A 184 12.99 25.21 -28.46
N ALA A 185 13.51 25.54 -27.27
CA ALA A 185 14.27 26.79 -27.09
C ALA A 185 15.55 26.91 -27.96
N PRO A 186 16.42 25.88 -28.04
CA PRO A 186 17.54 25.91 -28.96
C PRO A 186 17.15 25.95 -30.42
N ILE A 187 16.10 25.22 -30.83
CA ILE A 187 15.61 25.24 -32.23
C ILE A 187 15.04 26.61 -32.60
N VAL A 188 14.27 27.23 -31.69
CA VAL A 188 13.77 28.60 -31.92
C VAL A 188 14.94 29.57 -32.09
N GLY A 189 15.98 29.45 -31.28
CA GLY A 189 17.22 30.22 -31.43
C GLY A 189 17.86 30.04 -32.84
N LEU A 190 17.95 28.80 -33.29
CA LEU A 190 18.49 28.48 -34.62
C LEU A 190 17.63 29.05 -35.75
N VAL A 191 16.29 28.94 -35.64
CA VAL A 191 15.36 29.54 -36.61
C VAL A 191 15.51 31.07 -36.68
N ILE A 192 15.61 31.72 -35.49
CA ILE A 192 15.83 33.17 -35.43
C ILE A 192 17.18 33.54 -36.11
N ALA A 193 18.25 32.80 -35.82
CA ALA A 193 19.54 33.04 -36.47
C ALA A 193 19.45 32.90 -38.00
N GLY A 194 18.75 31.88 -38.49
CA GLY A 194 18.51 31.66 -39.93
C GLY A 194 17.71 32.78 -40.56
N VAL A 195 16.59 33.21 -39.94
CA VAL A 195 15.74 34.30 -40.44
C VAL A 195 16.53 35.61 -40.46
N LEU A 196 17.30 35.92 -39.42
CA LEU A 196 18.13 37.14 -39.38
C LEU A 196 19.18 37.11 -40.50
N THR A 197 19.80 35.96 -40.77
CA THR A 197 20.79 35.81 -41.87
C THR A 197 20.15 36.00 -43.23
N LEU A 198 18.91 35.53 -43.45
CA LEU A 198 18.19 35.69 -44.69
C LEU A 198 17.68 37.13 -44.91
N ALA A 199 17.37 37.83 -43.82
CA ALA A 199 16.87 39.19 -43.83
C ALA A 199 18.00 40.27 -43.95
N GLN A 200 19.27 39.87 -43.86
CA GLN A 200 20.42 40.78 -43.99
C GLN A 200 20.69 41.08 -45.45
N ASP A 201 20.80 42.39 -45.80
CA ASP A 201 21.33 42.82 -47.08
C ASP A 201 22.82 42.45 -47.20
N ALA A 202 23.24 42.07 -48.41
CA ALA A 202 24.62 41.58 -48.67
C ALA A 202 25.69 42.64 -48.35
N ASP A 203 25.34 43.90 -48.28
CA ASP A 203 26.22 45.04 -47.99
C ASP A 203 26.13 45.53 -46.53
N ALA A 204 25.39 44.80 -45.66
CA ALA A 204 25.27 45.20 -44.26
C ALA A 204 26.61 45.02 -43.52
N THR A 205 27.03 46.02 -42.76
CA THR A 205 28.29 46.08 -41.98
C THR A 205 28.38 44.92 -40.97
N TYR A 206 27.32 44.13 -40.76
CA TYR A 206 27.19 43.06 -39.76
C TYR A 206 26.68 41.75 -40.35
N ALA A 207 26.98 41.46 -41.62
CA ALA A 207 26.55 40.22 -42.28
C ALA A 207 27.20 39.01 -41.60
N ILE A 208 26.38 38.04 -41.14
CA ILE A 208 26.85 36.76 -40.60
C ILE A 208 27.56 36.02 -41.73
N SER A 209 28.83 35.67 -41.49
CA SER A 209 29.61 34.89 -42.45
C SER A 209 29.09 33.44 -42.50
N ARG A 210 29.26 32.78 -43.67
CA ARG A 210 28.91 31.34 -43.82
C ARG A 210 29.56 30.46 -42.77
N ARG A 211 30.80 30.80 -42.34
CA ARG A 211 31.52 30.05 -41.31
C ARG A 211 30.90 30.23 -39.94
N GLU A 212 30.49 31.45 -39.58
CA GLU A 212 29.80 31.71 -38.31
C GLU A 212 28.45 31.01 -38.25
N LEU A 213 27.65 31.07 -39.33
CA LEU A 213 26.37 30.35 -39.40
C LEU A 213 26.58 28.84 -39.25
N ALA A 214 27.59 28.28 -39.91
CA ALA A 214 27.92 26.86 -39.78
C ALA A 214 28.30 26.49 -38.33
N VAL A 215 29.12 27.33 -37.67
CA VAL A 215 29.51 27.11 -36.24
C VAL A 215 28.28 27.23 -35.35
N ILE A 216 27.43 28.24 -35.51
CA ILE A 216 26.18 28.38 -34.75
C ILE A 216 25.32 27.12 -34.90
N THR A 217 25.12 26.64 -36.12
CA THR A 217 24.30 25.49 -36.43
C THR A 217 24.85 24.22 -35.75
N ILE A 218 26.16 23.98 -35.89
CA ILE A 218 26.82 22.81 -35.33
C ILE A 218 26.75 22.84 -33.78
N VAL A 219 27.15 23.96 -33.16
CA VAL A 219 27.18 24.09 -31.69
C VAL A 219 25.77 23.96 -31.12
N THR A 220 24.80 24.69 -31.68
CA THR A 220 23.40 24.61 -31.21
C THR A 220 22.82 23.20 -31.43
N GLY A 221 23.13 22.58 -32.58
CA GLY A 221 22.69 21.21 -32.87
C GLY A 221 23.25 20.19 -31.86
N VAL A 222 24.56 20.25 -31.57
CA VAL A 222 25.21 19.35 -30.58
C VAL A 222 24.63 19.60 -29.18
N VAL A 223 24.50 20.86 -28.75
CA VAL A 223 23.91 21.19 -27.44
C VAL A 223 22.46 20.68 -27.36
N THR A 224 21.65 20.86 -28.39
CA THR A 224 20.27 20.40 -28.46
C THR A 224 20.19 18.86 -28.32
N LEU A 225 21.05 18.14 -29.03
CA LEU A 225 21.08 16.68 -28.96
C LEU A 225 21.49 16.20 -27.55
N LEU A 226 22.55 16.72 -26.97
CA LEU A 226 23.05 16.32 -25.67
C LEU A 226 22.07 16.68 -24.55
N PHE A 227 21.59 17.93 -24.56
CA PHE A 227 20.67 18.41 -23.54
C PHE A 227 19.26 17.81 -23.71
N GLY A 228 18.79 17.64 -24.94
CA GLY A 228 17.55 16.95 -25.25
C GLY A 228 17.57 15.48 -24.81
N LEU A 229 18.66 14.77 -25.05
CA LEU A 229 18.86 13.41 -24.56
C LEU A 229 18.83 13.36 -23.02
N LEU A 230 19.59 14.24 -22.36
CA LEU A 230 19.64 14.32 -20.90
C LEU A 230 18.25 14.56 -20.30
N THR A 231 17.51 15.56 -20.81
CA THR A 231 16.17 15.89 -20.33
C THR A 231 15.18 14.75 -20.59
N THR A 232 15.29 14.07 -21.72
CA THR A 232 14.45 12.89 -22.07
C THR A 232 14.71 11.74 -21.09
N VAL A 233 15.97 11.42 -20.78
CA VAL A 233 16.32 10.37 -19.81
C VAL A 233 15.85 10.71 -18.42
N LEU A 234 16.03 11.96 -17.97
CA LEU A 234 15.55 12.41 -16.66
C LEU A 234 14.02 12.34 -16.56
N ASN A 235 13.32 12.75 -17.60
CA ASN A 235 11.86 12.68 -17.67
C ASN A 235 11.38 11.23 -17.68
N ALA A 236 11.97 10.35 -18.50
CA ALA A 236 11.62 8.94 -18.54
C ALA A 236 11.77 8.30 -17.14
N ARG A 237 12.90 8.54 -16.46
CA ARG A 237 13.11 8.04 -15.08
C ARG A 237 12.08 8.59 -14.10
N SER A 238 11.68 9.86 -14.24
CA SER A 238 10.71 10.48 -13.32
C SER A 238 9.29 9.92 -13.45
N VAL A 239 8.95 9.34 -14.59
CA VAL A 239 7.64 8.72 -14.88
C VAL A 239 7.69 7.20 -14.67
N VAL A 240 8.70 6.54 -15.21
CA VAL A 240 8.78 5.08 -15.21
C VAL A 240 9.03 4.52 -13.80
N ALA A 241 9.89 5.14 -13.00
CA ALA A 241 10.21 4.61 -11.68
C ALA A 241 9.00 4.52 -10.72
N PRO A 242 8.11 5.55 -10.61
CA PRO A 242 6.88 5.44 -9.84
C PRO A 242 5.92 4.36 -10.34
N ILE A 243 5.82 4.16 -11.66
CA ILE A 243 4.97 3.13 -12.26
C ILE A 243 5.50 1.74 -11.91
N LEU A 244 6.82 1.53 -12.03
CA LEU A 244 7.45 0.26 -11.66
C LEU A 244 7.29 -0.05 -10.17
N SER A 245 7.37 0.94 -9.28
CA SER A 245 7.15 0.72 -7.85
C SER A 245 5.72 0.24 -7.54
N VAL A 246 4.71 0.81 -8.21
CA VAL A 246 3.33 0.34 -8.07
C VAL A 246 3.14 -1.05 -8.65
N ARG A 247 3.75 -1.34 -9.83
CA ARG A 247 3.70 -2.68 -10.43
C ARG A 247 4.30 -3.74 -9.50
N ASP A 248 5.48 -3.47 -8.94
CA ASP A 248 6.18 -4.42 -8.08
C ASP A 248 5.40 -4.66 -6.77
N ALA A 249 4.77 -3.63 -6.24
CA ALA A 249 3.88 -3.72 -5.09
C ALA A 249 2.58 -4.49 -5.42
N LEU A 250 1.99 -4.30 -6.62
CA LEU A 250 0.84 -5.10 -7.08
C LEU A 250 1.17 -6.58 -7.16
N LEU A 251 2.35 -6.94 -7.67
CA LEU A 251 2.82 -8.34 -7.72
C LEU A 251 3.03 -8.94 -6.32
N ALA A 252 3.36 -8.13 -5.32
CA ALA A 252 3.43 -8.61 -3.94
C ALA A 252 2.02 -8.85 -3.36
N VAL A 253 1.08 -7.94 -3.60
CA VAL A 253 -0.34 -8.10 -3.22
C VAL A 253 -0.96 -9.33 -3.87
N GLU A 254 -0.67 -9.60 -5.15
CA GLU A 254 -1.13 -10.81 -5.85
C GLU A 254 -0.67 -12.10 -5.16
N ARG A 255 0.51 -12.09 -4.54
CA ARG A 255 1.04 -13.22 -3.76
C ARG A 255 0.51 -13.29 -2.32
N GLY A 256 -0.42 -12.41 -1.95
CA GLY A 256 -0.98 -12.33 -0.61
C GLY A 256 -0.15 -11.52 0.40
N ASP A 257 0.89 -10.83 -0.07
CA ASP A 257 1.65 -9.91 0.79
C ASP A 257 0.97 -8.54 0.79
N TYR A 258 0.20 -8.29 1.83
CA TYR A 258 -0.49 -7.00 2.04
C TYR A 258 0.34 -6.04 2.92
N ASP A 259 1.56 -6.40 3.32
CA ASP A 259 2.44 -5.51 4.09
C ASP A 259 3.38 -4.70 3.20
N VAL A 260 2.83 -4.18 2.11
CA VAL A 260 3.53 -3.37 1.13
C VAL A 260 3.00 -1.94 1.14
N ASP A 261 3.90 -0.98 0.98
CA ASP A 261 3.59 0.43 0.88
C ASP A 261 4.44 1.10 -0.20
N VAL A 262 3.82 1.92 -1.03
CA VAL A 262 4.48 2.64 -2.12
C VAL A 262 4.69 4.07 -1.70
N VAL A 263 5.94 4.53 -1.75
CA VAL A 263 6.29 5.91 -1.39
C VAL A 263 5.67 6.89 -2.38
N VAL A 264 4.88 7.82 -1.87
CA VAL A 264 4.26 8.91 -2.65
C VAL A 264 5.24 10.08 -2.72
N TRP A 265 5.76 10.37 -3.92
CA TRP A 265 6.81 11.37 -4.12
C TRP A 265 6.29 12.77 -4.46
N ASP A 266 5.12 12.88 -5.05
CA ASP A 266 4.55 14.14 -5.51
C ASP A 266 3.01 14.16 -5.42
N GLY A 267 2.41 15.32 -5.65
CA GLY A 267 0.95 15.49 -5.69
C GLY A 267 0.35 15.43 -7.10
N THR A 268 1.07 14.89 -8.07
CA THR A 268 0.61 14.74 -9.46
C THR A 268 -0.23 13.49 -9.67
N GLU A 269 -0.55 13.19 -10.92
CA GLU A 269 -1.32 11.98 -11.31
C GLU A 269 -0.64 10.69 -10.81
N LEU A 270 0.71 10.65 -10.83
CA LEU A 270 1.46 9.49 -10.36
C LEU A 270 1.39 9.35 -8.84
N GLY A 271 1.54 10.45 -8.10
CA GLY A 271 1.37 10.42 -6.65
C GLY A 271 -0.06 10.08 -6.23
N GLN A 272 -1.08 10.49 -7.00
CA GLN A 272 -2.47 10.07 -6.78
C GLN A 272 -2.65 8.57 -7.03
N LEU A 273 -2.02 8.00 -8.06
CA LEU A 273 -2.02 6.57 -8.32
C LEU A 273 -1.39 5.80 -7.16
N GLN A 274 -0.19 6.22 -6.70
CA GLN A 274 0.49 5.61 -5.56
C GLN A 274 -0.34 5.66 -4.28
N SER A 275 -0.91 6.84 -3.97
CA SER A 275 -1.79 7.01 -2.81
C SER A 275 -3.09 6.20 -2.92
N GLY A 276 -3.66 6.08 -4.14
CA GLY A 276 -4.82 5.23 -4.42
C GLY A 276 -4.51 3.76 -4.16
N PHE A 277 -3.36 3.29 -4.65
CA PHE A 277 -2.88 1.93 -4.39
C PHE A 277 -2.73 1.64 -2.89
N ASN A 278 -2.04 2.50 -2.14
CA ASN A 278 -1.86 2.31 -0.69
C ASN A 278 -3.20 2.20 0.05
N ARG A 279 -4.20 3.05 -0.28
CA ARG A 279 -5.55 2.93 0.30
C ARG A 279 -6.22 1.59 -0.02
N THR A 280 -6.04 1.09 -1.23
CA THR A 280 -6.60 -0.22 -1.62
C THR A 280 -5.95 -1.33 -0.81
N VAL A 281 -4.63 -1.29 -0.60
CA VAL A 281 -3.90 -2.28 0.21
C VAL A 281 -4.36 -2.24 1.67
N VAL A 282 -4.56 -1.06 2.26
CA VAL A 282 -5.11 -0.92 3.62
C VAL A 282 -6.49 -1.59 3.72
N GLY A 283 -7.39 -1.35 2.76
CA GLY A 283 -8.70 -1.99 2.74
C GLY A 283 -8.64 -3.52 2.55
N LEU A 284 -7.68 -4.03 1.77
CA LEU A 284 -7.44 -5.47 1.63
C LEU A 284 -6.92 -6.08 2.93
N ARG A 285 -5.98 -5.41 3.61
CA ARG A 285 -5.45 -5.84 4.92
C ARG A 285 -6.53 -5.89 6.00
N GLU A 286 -7.41 -4.88 6.04
CA GLU A 286 -8.56 -4.87 6.96
C GLU A 286 -9.53 -6.03 6.66
N ARG A 287 -9.82 -6.28 5.38
CA ARG A 287 -10.68 -7.39 4.97
C ARG A 287 -10.06 -8.74 5.34
N GLU A 288 -8.78 -8.93 5.14
CA GLU A 288 -8.07 -10.17 5.53
C GLU A 288 -8.12 -10.38 7.04
N LEU A 289 -7.86 -9.33 7.82
CA LEU A 289 -7.95 -9.38 9.28
C LEU A 289 -9.37 -9.76 9.74
N ILE A 290 -10.40 -9.15 9.17
CA ILE A 290 -11.79 -9.47 9.49
C ILE A 290 -12.10 -10.93 9.12
N SER A 291 -11.63 -11.40 7.95
CA SER A 291 -11.81 -12.78 7.49
C SER A 291 -11.13 -13.79 8.43
N ASP A 292 -9.89 -13.53 8.89
CA ASP A 292 -9.20 -14.39 9.86
C ASP A 292 -9.92 -14.41 11.21
N LEU A 293 -10.30 -13.24 11.74
CA LEU A 293 -11.06 -13.14 12.98
C LEU A 293 -12.41 -13.86 12.89
N PHE A 294 -13.13 -13.70 11.78
CA PHE A 294 -14.39 -14.38 11.54
C PHE A 294 -14.18 -15.89 11.45
N GLY A 295 -13.17 -16.36 10.71
CA GLY A 295 -12.82 -17.77 10.62
C GLY A 295 -12.47 -18.40 11.99
N ARG A 296 -11.88 -17.64 12.89
CA ARG A 296 -11.60 -18.11 14.28
C ARG A 296 -12.86 -18.18 15.15
N HIS A 297 -13.88 -17.38 14.87
CA HIS A 297 -15.12 -17.37 15.65
C HIS A 297 -16.14 -18.41 15.18
N VAL A 298 -16.25 -18.64 13.88
CA VAL A 298 -17.28 -19.54 13.31
C VAL A 298 -16.73 -20.86 12.74
N GLY A 299 -15.41 -21.03 12.76
CA GLY A 299 -14.72 -22.14 12.10
C GLY A 299 -14.39 -21.82 10.64
N ARG A 300 -13.20 -22.24 10.20
CA ARG A 300 -12.68 -21.94 8.84
C ARG A 300 -13.53 -22.53 7.74
N GLU A 301 -14.07 -23.72 7.95
CA GLU A 301 -14.93 -24.44 6.99
C GLU A 301 -16.24 -23.67 6.76
N VAL A 302 -16.87 -23.18 7.82
CA VAL A 302 -18.11 -22.38 7.75
C VAL A 302 -17.84 -21.03 7.09
N ALA A 303 -16.76 -20.38 7.48
CA ALA A 303 -16.35 -19.09 6.89
C ALA A 303 -16.06 -19.23 5.38
N SER A 304 -15.38 -20.30 4.98
CA SER A 304 -15.08 -20.60 3.57
C SER A 304 -16.34 -20.94 2.78
N ALA A 305 -17.24 -21.75 3.33
CA ALA A 305 -18.51 -22.08 2.70
C ALA A 305 -19.39 -20.83 2.52
N ALA A 306 -19.49 -19.99 3.54
CA ALA A 306 -20.22 -18.72 3.46
C ALA A 306 -19.64 -17.77 2.41
N ALA A 307 -18.30 -17.67 2.33
CA ALA A 307 -17.63 -16.83 1.34
C ALA A 307 -17.84 -17.33 -0.11
N SER A 308 -18.02 -18.64 -0.31
CA SER A 308 -18.23 -19.24 -1.65
C SER A 308 -19.68 -19.11 -2.15
N LEU A 309 -20.65 -19.07 -1.25
CA LEU A 309 -22.09 -19.02 -1.57
C LEU A 309 -22.60 -17.60 -1.89
N GLY A 310 -21.89 -16.56 -1.48
CA GLY A 310 -22.23 -15.14 -1.72
C GLY A 310 -23.39 -14.63 -0.87
N GLU A 311 -24.55 -15.27 -0.90
CA GLU A 311 -25.68 -15.02 0.00
C GLU A 311 -25.94 -16.28 0.85
N VAL A 312 -26.09 -16.08 2.15
CA VAL A 312 -26.37 -17.15 3.10
C VAL A 312 -27.87 -17.16 3.39
N GLU A 313 -28.56 -18.17 2.89
CA GLU A 313 -29.99 -18.37 3.17
C GLU A 313 -30.20 -19.08 4.51
N LEU A 314 -31.26 -18.68 5.24
CA LEU A 314 -31.76 -19.42 6.39
C LEU A 314 -32.41 -20.72 5.96
N GLY A 315 -32.09 -21.80 6.66
CA GLY A 315 -32.63 -23.12 6.38
C GLY A 315 -31.59 -24.20 6.60
N GLY A 316 -31.96 -25.42 6.25
CA GLY A 316 -31.07 -26.57 6.41
C GLY A 316 -31.49 -27.75 5.55
N GLU A 317 -30.58 -28.67 5.37
CA GLU A 317 -30.80 -29.94 4.65
C GLU A 317 -30.70 -31.12 5.60
N SER A 318 -31.44 -32.19 5.26
CA SER A 318 -31.34 -33.44 6.00
C SER A 318 -30.07 -34.17 5.63
N ARG A 319 -29.18 -34.41 6.63
CA ARG A 319 -27.89 -35.11 6.47
C ARG A 319 -27.71 -36.15 7.56
N VAL A 320 -27.01 -37.21 7.21
CA VAL A 320 -26.45 -38.14 8.21
C VAL A 320 -25.07 -37.64 8.61
N VAL A 321 -24.91 -37.35 9.89
CA VAL A 321 -23.66 -36.84 10.45
C VAL A 321 -23.29 -37.59 11.72
N SER A 322 -22.02 -37.47 12.15
CA SER A 322 -21.63 -37.89 13.49
C SER A 322 -21.40 -36.65 14.36
N VAL A 323 -21.96 -36.69 15.53
CA VAL A 323 -21.91 -35.63 16.54
C VAL A 323 -21.05 -36.13 17.69
N LEU A 324 -20.12 -35.32 18.12
CA LEU A 324 -19.27 -35.56 19.27
C LEU A 324 -19.57 -34.45 20.30
N PHE A 325 -19.86 -34.85 21.53
CA PHE A 325 -20.06 -33.94 22.63
C PHE A 325 -19.05 -34.25 23.73
N VAL A 326 -18.34 -33.24 24.20
CA VAL A 326 -17.34 -33.39 25.29
C VAL A 326 -17.71 -32.43 26.39
N ASP A 327 -17.74 -32.89 27.64
CA ASP A 327 -18.12 -32.06 28.77
C ASP A 327 -17.26 -32.39 30.00
N LEU A 328 -16.81 -31.37 30.75
CA LEU A 328 -15.95 -31.53 31.88
C LEU A 328 -16.68 -32.14 33.10
N VAL A 329 -15.96 -32.92 33.89
CA VAL A 329 -16.47 -33.52 35.13
C VAL A 329 -16.22 -32.57 36.28
N GLY A 330 -17.29 -32.07 36.93
CA GLY A 330 -17.14 -31.28 38.17
C GLY A 330 -16.55 -29.87 37.95
N SER A 331 -16.67 -29.32 36.78
CA SER A 331 -16.17 -27.96 36.42
C SER A 331 -16.66 -26.86 37.37
N THR A 332 -17.93 -26.94 37.80
CA THR A 332 -18.50 -26.00 38.77
C THR A 332 -17.78 -26.07 40.13
N THR A 333 -17.48 -27.27 40.61
CA THR A 333 -16.71 -27.48 41.86
C THR A 333 -15.29 -26.95 41.70
N TYR A 334 -14.64 -27.28 40.57
CA TYR A 334 -13.31 -26.80 40.30
C TYR A 334 -13.26 -25.24 40.27
N ALA A 335 -14.26 -24.61 39.69
CA ALA A 335 -14.34 -23.13 39.63
C ALA A 335 -14.57 -22.48 41.01
N THR A 336 -15.16 -23.20 41.98
CA THR A 336 -15.31 -22.67 43.35
C THR A 336 -14.05 -22.82 44.22
N GLU A 337 -13.15 -23.74 43.87
CA GLU A 337 -11.94 -24.05 44.60
C GLU A 337 -10.67 -23.37 44.07
N HIS A 338 -10.74 -22.84 42.85
CA HIS A 338 -9.59 -22.25 42.12
C HIS A 338 -9.81 -20.80 41.71
N THR A 339 -8.73 -20.09 41.39
CA THR A 339 -8.84 -18.71 40.90
C THR A 339 -9.44 -18.65 39.46
N PRO A 340 -10.12 -17.60 39.09
CA PRO A 340 -10.64 -17.45 37.70
C PRO A 340 -9.56 -17.62 36.62
N ALA A 341 -8.32 -17.23 36.90
CA ALA A 341 -7.20 -17.38 35.98
C ALA A 341 -6.82 -18.87 35.80
N ASP A 342 -6.80 -19.66 36.87
CA ASP A 342 -6.53 -21.09 36.80
C ASP A 342 -7.63 -21.83 36.06
N VAL A 343 -8.89 -21.48 36.29
CA VAL A 343 -10.05 -22.05 35.59
C VAL A 343 -9.95 -21.80 34.09
N VAL A 344 -9.66 -20.56 33.70
CA VAL A 344 -9.50 -20.20 32.28
C VAL A 344 -8.30 -20.92 31.67
N SER A 345 -7.20 -21.08 32.39
CA SER A 345 -6.01 -21.81 31.92
C SER A 345 -6.33 -23.28 31.63
N VAL A 346 -7.05 -23.97 32.55
CA VAL A 346 -7.47 -25.36 32.35
C VAL A 346 -8.45 -25.47 31.17
N LEU A 347 -9.45 -24.59 31.11
CA LEU A 347 -10.40 -24.54 29.99
C LEU A 347 -9.71 -24.34 28.64
N ASN A 348 -8.74 -23.44 28.53
CA ASN A 348 -8.00 -23.20 27.28
C ASN A 348 -7.17 -24.43 26.85
N ARG A 349 -6.55 -25.17 27.78
CA ARG A 349 -5.87 -26.43 27.47
C ARG A 349 -6.85 -27.50 27.01
N PHE A 350 -7.96 -27.64 27.70
CA PHE A 350 -9.05 -28.55 27.34
C PHE A 350 -9.58 -28.23 25.94
N PHE A 351 -9.98 -26.99 25.67
CA PHE A 351 -10.47 -26.58 24.37
C PHE A 351 -9.42 -26.74 23.26
N GLY A 352 -8.14 -26.46 23.55
CA GLY A 352 -7.04 -26.69 22.62
C GLY A 352 -6.94 -28.14 22.14
N ILE A 353 -7.02 -29.11 23.07
CA ILE A 353 -6.99 -30.52 22.72
C ILE A 353 -8.21 -30.93 21.89
N VAL A 354 -9.40 -30.46 22.28
CA VAL A 354 -10.63 -30.77 21.54
C VAL A 354 -10.58 -30.23 20.12
N VAL A 355 -10.20 -28.96 19.95
CA VAL A 355 -10.06 -28.33 18.63
C VAL A 355 -9.04 -29.07 17.77
N ASP A 356 -7.85 -29.35 18.31
CA ASP A 356 -6.80 -30.09 17.60
C ASP A 356 -7.27 -31.46 17.09
N GLU A 357 -7.95 -32.24 17.93
CA GLU A 357 -8.37 -33.59 17.55
C GLU A 357 -9.57 -33.59 16.58
N VAL A 358 -10.42 -32.58 16.64
CA VAL A 358 -11.52 -32.39 15.67
C VAL A 358 -10.95 -31.93 14.32
N ASP A 359 -10.08 -30.92 14.29
CA ASP A 359 -9.48 -30.35 13.07
C ASP A 359 -8.63 -31.39 12.32
N ARG A 360 -7.80 -32.19 13.03
CA ARG A 360 -6.99 -33.26 12.44
C ARG A 360 -7.84 -34.29 11.67
N ARG A 361 -9.10 -34.44 12.04
CA ARG A 361 -10.02 -35.39 11.42
C ARG A 361 -11.11 -34.74 10.58
N ARG A 362 -10.87 -33.47 10.19
CA ARG A 362 -11.76 -32.69 9.30
C ARG A 362 -13.17 -32.54 9.88
N GLY A 363 -13.31 -32.50 11.20
CA GLY A 363 -14.56 -32.16 11.91
C GLY A 363 -14.70 -30.66 12.06
N LEU A 364 -15.90 -30.19 12.35
CA LEU A 364 -16.22 -28.81 12.71
C LEU A 364 -16.46 -28.72 14.21
N VAL A 365 -15.68 -27.90 14.94
CA VAL A 365 -16.07 -27.44 16.26
C VAL A 365 -17.19 -26.44 16.08
N ASN A 366 -18.42 -26.84 16.38
CA ASN A 366 -19.60 -26.00 16.13
C ASN A 366 -19.71 -24.88 17.16
N LYS A 367 -19.65 -25.22 18.44
CA LYS A 367 -19.71 -24.22 19.53
C LYS A 367 -19.16 -24.74 20.85
N PHE A 368 -18.73 -23.78 21.65
CA PHE A 368 -18.44 -23.99 23.07
C PHE A 368 -19.71 -23.66 23.88
N ILE A 369 -20.14 -24.57 24.77
CA ILE A 369 -21.34 -24.44 25.58
C ILE A 369 -20.91 -24.47 27.04
N GLY A 370 -20.48 -23.33 27.56
CA GLY A 370 -19.84 -23.27 28.90
C GLY A 370 -18.52 -24.01 28.89
N ASP A 371 -18.48 -25.13 29.61
CA ASP A 371 -17.37 -26.09 29.74
C ASP A 371 -17.50 -27.31 28.83
N ALA A 372 -18.51 -27.31 27.95
CA ALA A 372 -18.74 -28.35 26.96
C ALA A 372 -18.43 -27.89 25.55
N VAL A 373 -18.17 -28.87 24.67
CA VAL A 373 -17.90 -28.63 23.23
C VAL A 373 -18.80 -29.54 22.39
N LEU A 374 -19.45 -28.95 21.42
CA LEU A 374 -20.18 -29.65 20.35
C LEU A 374 -19.33 -29.66 19.07
N ALA A 375 -18.99 -30.84 18.57
CA ALA A 375 -18.30 -31.02 17.30
C ALA A 375 -19.14 -31.90 16.35
N ILE A 376 -18.99 -31.63 15.04
CA ILE A 376 -19.76 -32.24 13.96
C ILE A 376 -18.80 -32.81 12.91
N PHE A 377 -19.06 -34.01 12.42
CA PHE A 377 -18.35 -34.65 11.32
C PHE A 377 -19.33 -34.99 10.20
N GLY A 378 -19.03 -34.55 8.97
CA GLY A 378 -19.88 -34.75 7.79
C GLY A 378 -20.76 -33.53 7.42
N ALA A 379 -20.62 -32.42 8.14
CA ALA A 379 -21.22 -31.13 7.80
C ALA A 379 -20.37 -29.98 8.36
N PRO A 380 -20.28 -28.78 7.71
CA PRO A 380 -20.86 -28.44 6.39
C PRO A 380 -20.18 -29.19 5.22
N VAL A 381 -18.93 -29.59 5.41
CA VAL A 381 -18.15 -30.34 4.41
C VAL A 381 -18.48 -31.82 4.52
N GLU A 382 -18.77 -32.43 3.37
CA GLU A 382 -19.04 -33.87 3.31
C GLU A 382 -17.77 -34.66 3.66
N LEU A 383 -17.94 -35.69 4.51
CA LEU A 383 -16.89 -36.59 4.92
C LEU A 383 -17.43 -38.01 4.88
N GLU A 384 -16.91 -38.81 3.98
CA GLU A 384 -17.39 -40.18 3.72
C GLU A 384 -17.35 -41.04 5.01
N ASP A 385 -16.20 -41.07 5.68
CA ASP A 385 -16.05 -41.75 6.99
C ASP A 385 -16.21 -40.77 8.16
N HIS A 386 -17.34 -40.07 8.25
CA HIS A 386 -17.61 -39.16 9.34
C HIS A 386 -17.74 -39.88 10.70
N ALA A 387 -18.20 -41.13 10.69
CA ALA A 387 -18.39 -41.89 11.91
C ALA A 387 -17.04 -42.39 12.48
N GLY A 388 -16.17 -42.95 11.65
CA GLY A 388 -14.83 -43.36 12.06
C GLY A 388 -13.98 -42.17 12.50
N ALA A 389 -14.09 -41.02 11.82
CA ALA A 389 -13.41 -39.79 12.22
C ALA A 389 -13.84 -39.30 13.61
N ALA A 390 -15.16 -39.31 13.90
CA ALA A 390 -15.68 -38.93 15.20
C ALA A 390 -15.26 -39.89 16.34
N LEU A 391 -15.29 -41.19 16.07
CA LEU A 391 -14.85 -42.23 17.00
C LEU A 391 -13.35 -42.11 17.29
N ALA A 392 -12.52 -41.93 16.28
CA ALA A 392 -11.09 -41.72 16.41
C ALA A 392 -10.76 -40.43 17.18
N ALA A 393 -11.53 -39.36 16.93
CA ALA A 393 -11.40 -38.10 17.67
C ALA A 393 -11.69 -38.36 19.17
N ALA A 394 -12.79 -39.01 19.50
CA ALA A 394 -13.21 -39.28 20.87
C ALA A 394 -12.15 -40.07 21.66
N ARG A 395 -11.63 -41.15 21.06
CA ARG A 395 -10.61 -42.00 21.70
C ARG A 395 -9.29 -41.27 21.88
N ALA A 396 -8.84 -40.48 20.89
CA ALA A 396 -7.61 -39.72 20.99
C ALA A 396 -7.73 -38.57 22.00
N MET A 397 -8.89 -37.89 22.04
CA MET A 397 -9.17 -36.84 23.04
C MET A 397 -9.10 -37.40 24.45
N ALA A 398 -9.74 -38.56 24.71
CA ALA A 398 -9.74 -39.15 26.07
C ALA A 398 -8.31 -39.44 26.53
N ALA A 399 -7.47 -40.00 25.67
CA ALA A 399 -6.07 -40.26 25.99
C ALA A 399 -5.29 -38.97 26.30
N ARG A 400 -5.41 -37.98 25.44
CA ARG A 400 -4.71 -36.68 25.58
C ARG A 400 -5.22 -35.90 26.83
N LEU A 401 -6.52 -35.87 27.05
CA LEU A 401 -7.09 -35.17 28.22
C LEU A 401 -6.61 -35.80 29.54
N ALA A 402 -6.52 -37.10 29.59
CA ALA A 402 -5.99 -37.79 30.77
C ALA A 402 -4.50 -37.50 31.05
N GLU A 403 -3.72 -37.26 30.01
CA GLU A 403 -2.28 -36.95 30.10
C GLU A 403 -2.02 -35.46 30.29
N GLU A 404 -2.66 -34.61 29.47
CA GLU A 404 -2.33 -33.17 29.37
C GLU A 404 -3.18 -32.29 30.32
N VAL A 405 -4.35 -32.76 30.80
CA VAL A 405 -5.27 -32.03 31.69
C VAL A 405 -5.73 -32.94 32.83
N PRO A 406 -4.81 -33.54 33.61
CA PRO A 406 -5.15 -34.52 34.68
C PRO A 406 -5.91 -33.88 35.84
N GLU A 407 -6.00 -32.57 35.94
CA GLU A 407 -6.67 -31.86 37.03
C GLU A 407 -8.20 -32.03 36.97
N ILE A 408 -8.75 -32.33 35.82
CA ILE A 408 -10.20 -32.41 35.62
C ILE A 408 -10.53 -33.50 34.58
N GLY A 409 -11.50 -34.35 34.90
CA GLY A 409 -11.98 -35.35 33.94
C GLY A 409 -12.90 -34.75 32.86
N ALA A 410 -13.12 -35.51 31.79
CA ALA A 410 -14.09 -35.14 30.76
C ALA A 410 -14.88 -36.38 30.30
N GLY A 411 -16.20 -36.22 30.14
CA GLY A 411 -17.05 -37.23 29.52
C GLY A 411 -17.22 -36.97 28.03
N ILE A 412 -17.03 -37.97 27.18
CA ILE A 412 -17.12 -37.88 25.74
C ILE A 412 -18.22 -38.78 25.19
N GLY A 413 -19.15 -38.19 24.44
CA GLY A 413 -20.27 -38.90 23.82
C GLY A 413 -20.24 -38.78 22.29
N VAL A 414 -20.39 -39.89 21.59
CA VAL A 414 -20.47 -39.89 20.09
C VAL A 414 -21.79 -40.52 19.64
N ALA A 415 -22.51 -39.84 18.80
CA ALA A 415 -23.74 -40.34 18.20
C ALA A 415 -23.79 -40.04 16.70
N THR A 416 -24.26 -41.01 15.91
CA THR A 416 -24.43 -40.88 14.47
C THR A 416 -25.92 -40.96 14.13
N GLY A 417 -26.40 -40.08 13.30
CA GLY A 417 -27.80 -40.11 12.87
C GLY A 417 -28.17 -38.98 11.94
N ASN A 418 -29.44 -39.00 11.51
CA ASN A 418 -29.99 -37.98 10.64
C ASN A 418 -30.26 -36.68 11.45
N VAL A 419 -29.81 -35.57 10.90
CA VAL A 419 -29.99 -34.23 11.45
C VAL A 419 -30.40 -33.25 10.36
N VAL A 420 -30.95 -32.12 10.73
CA VAL A 420 -31.05 -30.95 9.87
C VAL A 420 -29.78 -30.12 10.12
N ALA A 421 -28.96 -29.98 9.08
CA ALA A 421 -27.72 -29.17 9.11
C ALA A 421 -27.93 -27.90 8.29
N GLY A 422 -27.65 -26.73 8.86
CA GLY A 422 -27.82 -25.46 8.14
C GLY A 422 -27.78 -24.24 9.03
N ASN A 423 -28.15 -23.09 8.46
CA ASN A 423 -28.17 -21.79 9.11
C ASN A 423 -29.49 -21.58 9.85
N VAL A 424 -29.44 -21.52 11.15
CA VAL A 424 -30.60 -21.41 12.04
C VAL A 424 -30.51 -20.10 12.82
N GLY A 425 -31.60 -19.33 12.81
CA GLY A 425 -31.67 -18.05 13.53
C GLY A 425 -32.58 -17.03 12.84
N HIS A 426 -32.15 -15.78 12.89
CA HIS A 426 -32.81 -14.63 12.26
C HIS A 426 -31.92 -14.09 11.14
N GLU A 427 -32.47 -13.39 10.15
CA GLU A 427 -31.71 -12.80 9.01
C GLU A 427 -30.50 -11.96 9.45
N GLU A 428 -30.62 -11.22 10.55
CA GLU A 428 -29.54 -10.39 11.11
C GLU A 428 -28.60 -11.16 12.04
N ARG A 429 -28.96 -12.39 12.49
CA ARG A 429 -28.18 -13.20 13.43
C ARG A 429 -28.52 -14.67 13.30
N PHE A 430 -27.70 -15.41 12.66
CA PHE A 430 -27.83 -16.86 12.48
C PHE A 430 -26.54 -17.58 12.82
N GLU A 431 -26.62 -18.88 12.98
CA GLU A 431 -25.54 -19.76 13.34
C GLU A 431 -25.64 -21.04 12.50
N TYR A 432 -24.55 -21.47 11.90
CA TYR A 432 -24.52 -22.79 11.28
C TYR A 432 -24.51 -23.86 12.38
N THR A 433 -25.49 -24.74 12.37
CA THR A 433 -25.62 -25.76 13.41
C THR A 433 -26.37 -27.00 12.88
N VAL A 434 -26.39 -28.06 13.69
CA VAL A 434 -27.15 -29.27 13.44
C VAL A 434 -28.22 -29.47 14.52
N ILE A 435 -29.39 -29.86 14.09
CA ILE A 435 -30.57 -30.14 14.97
C ILE A 435 -31.06 -31.55 14.67
N GLY A 436 -31.11 -32.40 15.69
CA GLY A 436 -31.62 -33.78 15.55
C GLY A 436 -31.38 -34.63 16.78
N ASP A 437 -31.89 -35.85 16.75
CA ASP A 437 -31.76 -36.80 17.88
C ASP A 437 -30.29 -37.16 18.18
N ALA A 438 -29.42 -37.20 17.14
CA ALA A 438 -28.02 -37.48 17.31
C ALA A 438 -27.32 -36.46 18.23
N VAL A 439 -27.69 -35.14 18.11
CA VAL A 439 -27.12 -34.10 18.98
C VAL A 439 -27.48 -34.34 20.45
N ASN A 440 -28.78 -34.60 20.69
CA ASN A 440 -29.26 -34.86 22.04
C ASN A 440 -28.66 -36.17 22.63
N SER A 441 -28.50 -37.18 21.76
CA SER A 441 -27.93 -38.46 22.15
C SER A 441 -26.44 -38.33 22.52
N ALA A 442 -25.65 -37.58 21.71
CA ALA A 442 -24.24 -37.32 22.02
C ALA A 442 -24.07 -36.59 23.37
N ALA A 443 -24.89 -35.55 23.63
CA ALA A 443 -24.85 -34.82 24.90
C ALA A 443 -25.18 -35.75 26.11
N ARG A 444 -26.17 -36.62 25.98
CA ARG A 444 -26.52 -37.56 27.06
C ARG A 444 -25.48 -38.67 27.25
N LEU A 445 -24.85 -39.09 26.14
CA LEU A 445 -23.75 -40.05 26.24
C LEU A 445 -22.53 -39.43 26.91
N SER A 446 -22.25 -38.14 26.68
CA SER A 446 -21.13 -37.46 27.39
C SER A 446 -21.40 -37.40 28.90
N ASP A 447 -22.63 -37.13 29.33
CA ASP A 447 -22.99 -37.16 30.75
C ASP A 447 -22.84 -38.59 31.35
N LEU A 448 -23.35 -39.60 30.65
CA LEU A 448 -23.24 -40.99 31.09
C LEU A 448 -21.77 -41.48 31.08
N ALA A 449 -20.96 -40.98 30.16
CA ALA A 449 -19.54 -41.30 30.05
C ALA A 449 -18.74 -40.84 31.26
N LYS A 450 -19.16 -39.78 31.97
CA LYS A 450 -18.50 -39.30 33.18
C LYS A 450 -18.42 -40.35 34.30
N GLU A 451 -19.39 -41.28 34.31
CA GLU A 451 -19.47 -42.38 35.31
C GLU A 451 -18.93 -43.72 34.75
N SER A 452 -18.54 -43.73 33.45
CA SER A 452 -18.09 -44.97 32.78
C SER A 452 -16.55 -45.07 32.79
N PRO A 453 -16.00 -46.30 32.88
CA PRO A 453 -14.56 -46.48 32.70
C PRO A 453 -14.07 -45.96 31.36
N GLY A 454 -13.00 -45.16 31.38
CA GLY A 454 -12.43 -44.52 30.17
C GLY A 454 -13.12 -43.26 29.71
N CYS A 455 -14.24 -42.87 30.33
CA CYS A 455 -14.98 -41.62 30.12
C CYS A 455 -15.39 -41.36 28.64
N VAL A 456 -15.55 -42.42 27.84
CA VAL A 456 -15.94 -42.33 26.40
C VAL A 456 -17.07 -43.32 26.12
N LEU A 457 -18.15 -42.86 25.56
CA LEU A 457 -19.27 -43.67 25.10
C LEU A 457 -19.68 -43.29 23.66
N ALA A 458 -20.02 -44.26 22.86
CA ALA A 458 -20.61 -44.06 21.54
C ALA A 458 -21.93 -44.84 21.40
N MET A 459 -22.81 -44.41 20.51
CA MET A 459 -23.89 -45.25 20.03
C MET A 459 -23.31 -46.42 19.22
N ALA A 460 -23.84 -47.61 19.35
CA ALA A 460 -23.45 -48.75 18.51
C ALA A 460 -23.69 -48.48 17.00
N GLU A 461 -24.67 -47.65 16.68
CA GLU A 461 -24.93 -47.16 15.35
C GLU A 461 -23.73 -46.40 14.75
N SER A 462 -23.00 -45.63 15.55
CA SER A 462 -21.77 -44.93 15.12
C SER A 462 -20.68 -45.92 14.71
N VAL A 463 -20.47 -46.95 15.51
CA VAL A 463 -19.49 -48.02 15.21
C VAL A 463 -19.91 -48.82 13.98
N ARG A 464 -21.23 -49.08 13.82
CA ARG A 464 -21.75 -49.76 12.62
C ARG A 464 -21.54 -48.92 11.37
N ALA A 465 -21.86 -47.63 11.42
CA ALA A 465 -21.64 -46.71 10.30
C ALA A 465 -20.15 -46.63 9.90
N ALA A 466 -19.24 -46.57 10.87
CA ALA A 466 -17.81 -46.63 10.62
C ALA A 466 -17.38 -47.93 9.93
N ARG A 467 -17.95 -49.07 10.39
CA ARG A 467 -17.64 -50.40 9.81
C ARG A 467 -18.19 -50.51 8.37
N GLU A 468 -19.36 -49.98 8.10
CA GLU A 468 -19.95 -49.97 6.75
C GLU A 468 -19.12 -49.12 5.78
N CYS A 469 -18.47 -48.05 6.22
CA CYS A 469 -17.50 -47.29 5.45
C CYS A 469 -16.11 -47.92 5.36
N GLY A 470 -15.89 -49.08 6.00
CA GLY A 470 -14.57 -49.73 6.03
C GLY A 470 -13.54 -49.04 6.88
N SER A 471 -13.95 -48.23 7.86
CA SER A 471 -13.05 -47.53 8.76
C SER A 471 -12.30 -48.47 9.67
N PRO A 472 -10.96 -48.41 9.75
CA PRO A 472 -10.18 -49.25 10.65
C PRO A 472 -10.46 -48.89 12.11
N GLU A 473 -10.98 -47.70 12.40
CA GLU A 473 -11.32 -47.28 13.76
C GLU A 473 -12.42 -48.10 14.38
N ALA A 474 -13.33 -48.68 13.58
CA ALA A 474 -14.40 -49.53 14.08
C ALA A 474 -13.91 -50.81 14.80
N GLU A 475 -12.67 -51.26 14.53
CA GLU A 475 -12.06 -52.42 15.21
C GLU A 475 -11.62 -52.09 16.67
N HIS A 476 -11.46 -50.84 16.98
CA HIS A 476 -11.08 -50.36 18.32
C HIS A 476 -12.27 -50.11 19.25
N TRP A 477 -13.48 -50.57 18.83
CA TRP A 477 -14.71 -50.34 19.58
C TRP A 477 -15.47 -51.65 19.76
N GLU A 478 -16.03 -51.85 20.96
CA GLU A 478 -16.86 -53.00 21.32
C GLU A 478 -18.22 -52.58 21.86
N GLU A 479 -19.29 -53.31 21.51
CA GLU A 479 -20.64 -53.06 22.02
C GLU A 479 -20.69 -53.43 23.51
N ARG A 480 -21.32 -52.55 24.35
CA ARG A 480 -21.41 -52.71 25.81
C ARG A 480 -22.78 -52.37 26.31
N GLY A 481 -23.69 -53.33 26.23
CA GLY A 481 -25.03 -53.21 26.80
C GLY A 481 -25.94 -52.21 26.11
N GLU A 482 -27.08 -52.00 26.75
CA GLU A 482 -28.11 -51.04 26.32
C GLU A 482 -28.46 -50.15 27.51
N GLU A 483 -28.70 -48.85 27.24
CA GLU A 483 -29.12 -47.89 28.26
C GLU A 483 -30.27 -47.06 27.74
N ARG A 484 -31.20 -46.69 28.59
CA ARG A 484 -32.34 -45.85 28.25
C ARG A 484 -31.98 -44.38 28.42
N LEU A 485 -31.59 -43.75 27.33
CA LEU A 485 -31.30 -42.34 27.34
C LEU A 485 -32.55 -41.51 27.61
N ARG A 486 -32.48 -40.51 28.50
CA ARG A 486 -33.60 -39.65 28.89
C ARG A 486 -34.27 -39.05 27.67
N GLY A 487 -35.58 -39.28 27.48
CA GLY A 487 -36.38 -38.75 26.36
C GLY A 487 -36.32 -39.58 25.07
N ARG A 488 -35.64 -40.73 25.05
CA ARG A 488 -35.81 -41.74 24.01
C ARG A 488 -36.80 -42.84 24.47
N GLY A 489 -37.67 -43.27 23.58
CA GLY A 489 -38.66 -44.33 23.84
C GLY A 489 -38.03 -45.73 23.94
N GLU A 490 -37.00 -45.96 23.15
CA GLU A 490 -36.28 -47.22 23.00
C GLU A 490 -34.91 -47.22 23.67
N PRO A 491 -34.41 -48.34 24.19
CA PRO A 491 -33.05 -48.47 24.66
C PRO A 491 -32.02 -48.18 23.56
N THR A 492 -30.96 -47.52 23.90
CA THR A 492 -29.85 -47.22 23.00
C THR A 492 -28.72 -48.19 23.27
N ARG A 493 -28.22 -48.88 22.23
CA ARG A 493 -27.03 -49.74 22.34
C ARG A 493 -25.79 -48.88 22.42
N LEU A 494 -24.97 -49.19 23.38
CA LEU A 494 -23.74 -48.48 23.67
C LEU A 494 -22.52 -49.22 23.16
N ALA A 495 -21.49 -48.45 22.83
CA ALA A 495 -20.18 -48.95 22.50
C ALA A 495 -19.11 -48.20 23.30
N VAL A 496 -18.03 -48.87 23.62
CA VAL A 496 -16.85 -48.35 24.35
C VAL A 496 -15.59 -48.65 23.56
N PRO A 497 -14.48 -47.87 23.75
CA PRO A 497 -13.19 -48.26 23.23
C PRO A 497 -12.78 -49.63 23.78
N SER A 498 -12.29 -50.54 22.94
CA SER A 498 -11.77 -51.83 23.31
C SER A 498 -10.56 -51.65 24.23
N ALA A 499 -10.48 -52.43 25.30
CA ALA A 499 -9.28 -52.46 26.12
C ALA A 499 -8.12 -53.01 25.29
N GLY A 500 -7.19 -52.11 24.90
CA GLY A 500 -6.01 -52.47 24.14
C GLY A 500 -4.97 -53.20 24.96
#